data_b635d342a64638405677c50bd0408a11
#
_entry.id   b635d342a64638405677c50bd0408a11
#
_cell.length_a   1.000
_cell.length_b   1.000
_cell.length_c   1.000
_cell.angle_alpha   90.00
_cell.angle_beta   90.00
_cell.angle_gamma   90.00
#
_symmetry.space_group_name_H-M   'P 1'
#
loop_
_entity.id
_entity.type
_entity.pdbx_description
1 polymer ?
#
loop_
_entity_poly.entity_id
_entity_poly.type
_entity_poly.pdbx_seq_one_letter_code
_entity_poly.pdbx_strand_id
1 'polypeptide(L)'
;MFEITAREDFSDVTYLLEIHHPMLAKAARPGQFVVVISHERGERIPLTIADFDRDKGTITLVIQAVGKTTMEMQRSCRVGSRLFSVVGPMGLPTEIGEHRKVVCVGGGLGVAPVFPQLRAFKESGAYVIGVVGFRNKDLLFWQDKFEKYCDEFIVCTDDGSYGIKGLVTAGLAKAIEAHSDIDQVLAIGPPIMMKACAETTRPHGIKTVVSLNPIMVDGTGMCGGCRVTVEGKMKFGCVDGPDFDAHKVDFDELLRRLSRFAPKEKQALEKWQKECRIQQQADRLIEQQSSKG
;
A
#
# COMPACT_ATOMS: atom_id res chain seq x y z
N MET A 1 6.78 21.20 9.04
CA MET A 1 7.03 20.61 7.70
C MET A 1 7.88 19.38 7.89
N PHE A 2 7.56 18.30 7.19
CA PHE A 2 8.09 16.96 7.40
C PHE A 2 9.14 16.67 6.34
N GLU A 3 10.39 16.50 6.76
CA GLU A 3 11.54 16.34 5.87
C GLU A 3 11.64 14.91 5.33
N ILE A 4 11.93 14.77 4.04
CA ILE A 4 12.24 13.52 3.38
C ILE A 4 13.72 13.21 3.58
N THR A 5 14.03 12.18 4.35
CA THR A 5 15.41 11.80 4.72
C THR A 5 16.03 10.79 3.77
N ALA A 6 15.18 9.96 3.13
CA ALA A 6 15.63 9.02 2.10
C ALA A 6 14.59 8.86 0.99
N ARG A 7 15.07 8.50 -0.19
CA ARG A 7 14.26 8.11 -1.35
C ARG A 7 14.92 6.95 -2.08
N GLU A 8 14.10 6.01 -2.50
CA GLU A 8 14.50 4.90 -3.35
C GLU A 8 13.46 4.71 -4.45
N ASP A 9 13.88 4.61 -5.70
CA ASP A 9 13.00 4.34 -6.83
C ASP A 9 13.14 2.85 -7.20
N PHE A 10 12.09 2.05 -6.98
CA PHE A 10 12.08 0.61 -7.27
C PHE A 10 11.79 0.32 -8.75
N SER A 11 11.03 1.20 -9.40
CA SER A 11 10.70 1.14 -10.81
C SER A 11 10.31 2.53 -11.32
N ASP A 12 10.01 2.66 -12.59
CA ASP A 12 9.52 3.92 -13.19
C ASP A 12 8.24 4.46 -12.52
N VAL A 13 7.52 3.63 -11.81
CA VAL A 13 6.22 3.99 -11.20
C VAL A 13 6.16 3.75 -9.69
N THR A 14 7.11 3.05 -9.09
CA THR A 14 7.07 2.73 -7.65
C THR A 14 8.31 3.26 -6.95
N TYR A 15 8.09 4.05 -5.90
CA TYR A 15 9.16 4.68 -5.14
C TYR A 15 8.85 4.70 -3.64
N LEU A 16 9.92 4.80 -2.85
CA LEU A 16 9.91 4.92 -1.40
C LEU A 16 10.29 6.33 -0.99
N LEU A 17 9.62 6.85 0.03
CA LEU A 17 10.04 8.03 0.78
C LEU A 17 10.16 7.67 2.26
N GLU A 18 11.30 7.98 2.86
CA GLU A 18 11.47 8.00 4.31
C GLU A 18 11.27 9.42 4.82
N ILE A 19 10.44 9.58 5.85
CA ILE A 19 10.02 10.89 6.34
C ILE A 19 10.36 10.99 7.83
N HIS A 20 11.10 12.03 8.20
CA HIS A 20 11.40 12.31 9.60
C HIS A 20 10.16 12.85 10.33
N HIS A 21 9.63 12.06 11.24
CA HIS A 21 8.49 12.38 12.07
C HIS A 21 8.51 11.57 13.38
N PRO A 22 9.34 11.99 14.38
CA PRO A 22 9.60 11.17 15.58
C PRO A 22 8.36 10.79 16.38
N MET A 23 7.42 11.71 16.54
CA MET A 23 6.18 11.43 17.29
C MET A 23 5.34 10.35 16.58
N LEU A 24 5.25 10.41 15.24
CA LEU A 24 4.50 9.46 14.47
C LEU A 24 5.21 8.10 14.40
N ALA A 25 6.53 8.09 14.24
CA ALA A 25 7.34 6.86 14.28
C ALA A 25 7.18 6.11 15.62
N LYS A 26 7.14 6.87 16.74
CA LYS A 26 6.92 6.31 18.08
C LYS A 26 5.51 5.72 18.23
N ALA A 27 4.49 6.38 17.68
CA ALA A 27 3.09 5.99 17.81
C ALA A 27 2.63 4.93 16.79
N ALA A 28 3.31 4.82 15.65
CA ALA A 28 2.95 3.93 14.57
C ALA A 28 2.93 2.47 14.98
N ARG A 29 1.91 1.76 14.50
CA ARG A 29 1.74 0.31 14.62
C ARG A 29 1.40 -0.30 13.25
N PRO A 30 1.69 -1.59 13.04
CA PRO A 30 1.37 -2.28 11.78
C PRO A 30 -0.10 -2.12 11.36
N GLY A 31 -0.35 -1.97 10.06
CA GLY A 31 -1.69 -1.81 9.50
C GLY A 31 -2.21 -0.38 9.45
N GLN A 32 -1.55 0.56 10.11
CA GLN A 32 -1.96 1.97 10.14
C GLN A 32 -1.45 2.75 8.92
N PHE A 33 -2.08 3.89 8.66
CA PHE A 33 -1.78 4.78 7.54
C PHE A 33 -1.66 6.24 7.98
N VAL A 34 -1.20 7.08 7.09
CA VAL A 34 -1.17 8.54 7.22
C VAL A 34 -1.95 9.19 6.09
N VAL A 35 -2.43 10.42 6.31
CA VAL A 35 -2.90 11.31 5.25
C VAL A 35 -1.81 12.32 4.95
N VAL A 36 -1.35 12.36 3.72
CA VAL A 36 -0.26 13.23 3.24
C VAL A 36 -0.81 14.32 2.35
N ILE A 37 -0.24 15.53 2.48
CA ILE A 37 -0.43 16.66 1.58
C ILE A 37 0.97 17.10 1.16
N SER A 38 1.28 17.02 -0.13
CA SER A 38 2.62 17.31 -0.65
C SER A 38 2.99 18.80 -0.60
N HIS A 39 2.06 19.69 -0.93
CA HIS A 39 2.21 21.16 -0.91
C HIS A 39 0.89 21.81 -0.50
N GLU A 40 0.88 23.11 -0.22
CA GLU A 40 -0.26 23.85 0.36
C GLU A 40 -1.59 23.66 -0.39
N ARG A 41 -1.52 23.53 -1.73
CA ARG A 41 -2.69 23.28 -2.60
C ARG A 41 -2.81 21.83 -3.02
N GLY A 42 -2.05 20.92 -2.37
CA GLY A 42 -2.02 19.50 -2.66
C GLY A 42 -3.29 18.79 -2.22
N GLU A 43 -3.59 17.70 -2.87
CA GLU A 43 -4.67 16.80 -2.47
C GLU A 43 -4.27 16.02 -1.21
N ARG A 44 -5.28 15.60 -0.46
CA ARG A 44 -5.12 14.72 0.70
C ARG A 44 -5.12 13.28 0.21
N ILE A 45 -4.02 12.57 0.39
CA ILE A 45 -3.91 11.17 -0.02
C ILE A 45 -3.59 10.26 1.17
N PRO A 46 -4.32 9.16 1.36
CA PRO A 46 -3.99 8.15 2.35
C PRO A 46 -2.84 7.28 1.84
N LEU A 47 -1.83 7.09 2.67
CA LEU A 47 -0.69 6.23 2.37
C LEU A 47 -0.41 5.34 3.59
N THR A 48 -0.33 4.04 3.38
CA THR A 48 -0.02 3.09 4.45
C THR A 48 1.41 3.28 4.93
N ILE A 49 1.61 3.21 6.24
CA ILE A 49 2.95 3.19 6.85
C ILE A 49 3.55 1.81 6.56
N ALA A 50 4.45 1.77 5.57
CA ALA A 50 5.08 0.55 5.10
C ALA A 50 6.23 0.06 5.99
N ASP A 51 6.83 0.97 6.75
CA ASP A 51 7.81 0.68 7.79
C ASP A 51 7.95 1.87 8.75
N PHE A 52 8.56 1.67 9.90
CA PHE A 52 8.89 2.75 10.83
C PHE A 52 10.11 2.38 11.68
N ASP A 53 10.94 3.37 11.95
CA ASP A 53 12.12 3.27 12.80
C ASP A 53 11.98 4.26 13.96
N ARG A 54 11.82 3.73 15.17
CA ARG A 54 11.61 4.55 16.37
C ARG A 54 12.86 5.26 16.83
N ASP A 55 14.02 4.69 16.59
CA ASP A 55 15.32 5.24 17.00
C ASP A 55 15.74 6.39 16.08
N LYS A 56 15.52 6.21 14.76
CA LYS A 56 15.74 7.29 13.78
C LYS A 56 14.61 8.33 13.77
N GLY A 57 13.45 7.99 14.33
CA GLY A 57 12.26 8.84 14.29
C GLY A 57 11.67 8.98 12.87
N THR A 58 11.71 7.92 12.06
CA THR A 58 11.26 7.96 10.68
C THR A 58 10.12 6.99 10.40
N ILE A 59 9.28 7.34 9.43
CA ILE A 59 8.30 6.46 8.80
C ILE A 59 8.64 6.28 7.33
N THR A 60 8.32 5.11 6.80
CA THR A 60 8.52 4.78 5.39
C THR A 60 7.17 4.67 4.68
N LEU A 61 7.05 5.35 3.56
CA LEU A 61 5.91 5.26 2.64
C LEU A 61 6.39 4.72 1.31
N VAL A 62 5.71 3.70 0.77
CA VAL A 62 5.93 3.21 -0.60
C VAL A 62 4.75 3.63 -1.45
N ILE A 63 5.02 4.30 -2.55
CA ILE A 63 4.03 5.02 -3.34
C ILE A 63 4.10 4.56 -4.79
N GLN A 64 2.94 4.34 -5.40
CA GLN A 64 2.85 4.07 -6.83
C GLN A 64 2.32 5.31 -7.56
N ALA A 65 3.07 5.77 -8.55
CA ALA A 65 2.77 6.93 -9.36
C ALA A 65 1.71 6.60 -10.44
N VAL A 66 0.45 6.49 -10.02
CA VAL A 66 -0.68 6.11 -10.91
C VAL A 66 -1.68 7.23 -11.13
N GLY A 67 -1.77 8.21 -10.21
CA GLY A 67 -2.66 9.36 -10.31
C GLY A 67 -1.89 10.67 -10.35
N LYS A 68 -2.60 11.78 -10.62
CA LYS A 68 -2.00 13.13 -10.68
C LYS A 68 -1.07 13.40 -9.48
N THR A 69 -1.60 13.30 -8.27
CA THR A 69 -0.87 13.67 -7.05
C THR A 69 0.34 12.78 -6.79
N THR A 70 0.23 11.47 -6.99
CA THR A 70 1.36 10.55 -6.78
C THR A 70 2.45 10.71 -7.84
N MET A 71 2.10 11.07 -9.09
CA MET A 71 3.06 11.45 -10.13
C MET A 71 3.72 12.81 -9.83
N GLU A 72 2.97 13.78 -9.32
CA GLU A 72 3.49 15.06 -8.90
C GLU A 72 4.50 14.89 -7.75
N MET A 73 4.16 14.09 -6.75
CA MET A 73 5.08 13.74 -5.64
C MET A 73 6.33 13.03 -6.16
N GLN A 74 6.20 12.09 -7.10
CA GLN A 74 7.34 11.41 -7.70
C GLN A 74 8.33 12.38 -8.33
N ARG A 75 7.86 13.49 -8.93
CA ARG A 75 8.69 14.51 -9.57
C ARG A 75 9.29 15.51 -8.58
N SER A 76 8.51 15.90 -7.57
CA SER A 76 8.87 17.01 -6.67
C SER A 76 9.53 16.58 -5.36
N CYS A 77 9.15 15.40 -4.82
CA CYS A 77 9.68 14.92 -3.56
C CYS A 77 11.08 14.33 -3.73
N ARG A 78 12.07 15.00 -3.16
CA ARG A 78 13.50 14.60 -3.16
C ARG A 78 14.02 14.60 -1.73
N VAL A 79 15.12 13.93 -1.48
CA VAL A 79 15.83 14.00 -0.20
C VAL A 79 16.12 15.46 0.14
N GLY A 80 15.84 15.88 1.37
CA GLY A 80 15.91 17.26 1.85
C GLY A 80 14.69 18.13 1.54
N SER A 81 13.77 17.70 0.65
CA SER A 81 12.49 18.39 0.47
C SER A 81 11.52 18.10 1.63
N ARG A 82 10.46 18.89 1.73
CA ARG A 82 9.52 18.80 2.85
C ARG A 82 8.09 18.67 2.36
N LEU A 83 7.36 17.74 2.95
CA LEU A 83 5.92 17.65 2.76
C LEU A 83 5.21 18.73 3.58
N PHE A 84 4.11 19.25 3.04
CA PHE A 84 3.32 20.29 3.71
C PHE A 84 2.64 19.74 4.96
N SER A 85 2.04 18.54 4.87
CA SER A 85 1.36 17.89 6.00
C SER A 85 1.51 16.38 5.94
N VAL A 86 1.70 15.77 7.11
CA VAL A 86 1.64 14.31 7.35
C VAL A 86 0.88 14.12 8.65
N VAL A 87 -0.33 13.58 8.59
CA VAL A 87 -1.21 13.41 9.74
C VAL A 87 -1.49 11.94 9.97
N GLY A 88 -1.34 11.50 11.20
CA GLY A 88 -1.55 10.11 11.63
C GLY A 88 -0.88 9.81 12.97
N PRO A 89 -0.73 8.53 13.35
CA PRO A 89 -1.23 7.37 12.61
C PRO A 89 -2.75 7.29 12.67
N MET A 90 -3.36 6.85 11.57
CA MET A 90 -4.80 6.67 11.40
C MET A 90 -5.13 5.20 11.18
N GLY A 91 -6.38 4.83 11.38
CA GLY A 91 -6.84 3.46 11.31
C GLY A 91 -6.52 2.65 12.57
N LEU A 92 -7.25 1.56 12.75
CA LEU A 92 -6.94 0.58 13.78
C LEU A 92 -5.67 -0.19 13.40
N PRO A 93 -4.79 -0.47 14.34
CA PRO A 93 -3.65 -1.34 14.06
C PRO A 93 -4.13 -2.77 13.84
N THR A 94 -3.39 -3.53 13.03
CA THR A 94 -3.65 -4.96 12.83
C THR A 94 -3.58 -5.70 14.16
N GLU A 95 -4.56 -6.59 14.39
CA GLU A 95 -4.54 -7.52 15.51
C GLU A 95 -3.51 -8.63 15.26
N ILE A 96 -2.39 -8.56 15.94
CA ILE A 96 -1.33 -9.55 15.80
C ILE A 96 -1.68 -10.85 16.54
N GLY A 97 -2.29 -10.77 17.73
CA GLY A 97 -2.76 -11.94 18.50
C GLY A 97 -1.73 -13.07 18.66
N GLU A 98 -2.18 -14.18 19.23
CA GLU A 98 -1.38 -15.41 19.31
C GLU A 98 -1.77 -16.33 18.15
N HIS A 99 -0.93 -16.39 17.14
CA HIS A 99 -1.07 -17.27 15.98
C HIS A 99 0.12 -18.22 15.92
N ARG A 100 -0.15 -19.49 15.54
CA ARG A 100 0.89 -20.48 15.30
C ARG A 100 1.43 -20.35 13.88
N LYS A 101 0.54 -20.17 12.90
CA LYS A 101 0.94 -20.08 11.48
C LYS A 101 0.07 -19.09 10.73
N VAL A 102 0.73 -18.11 10.09
CA VAL A 102 0.09 -17.03 9.34
C VAL A 102 0.64 -16.97 7.92
N VAL A 103 -0.25 -16.78 6.95
CA VAL A 103 0.14 -16.48 5.57
C VAL A 103 -0.11 -14.99 5.30
N CYS A 104 0.94 -14.26 4.96
CA CYS A 104 0.87 -12.84 4.60
C CYS A 104 1.00 -12.69 3.08
N VAL A 105 -0.08 -12.22 2.44
CA VAL A 105 -0.20 -12.12 0.98
C VAL A 105 -0.14 -10.67 0.55
N GLY A 106 0.85 -10.31 -0.28
CA GLY A 106 1.02 -8.98 -0.85
C GLY A 106 0.92 -8.99 -2.38
N GLY A 107 0.08 -8.14 -2.97
CA GLY A 107 -0.03 -8.01 -4.44
C GLY A 107 0.36 -6.63 -4.95
N GLY A 108 1.35 -6.57 -5.86
CA GLY A 108 1.87 -5.32 -6.41
C GLY A 108 2.33 -4.37 -5.31
N LEU A 109 1.78 -3.15 -5.26
CA LEU A 109 2.09 -2.19 -4.18
C LEU A 109 1.77 -2.75 -2.78
N GLY A 110 0.78 -3.65 -2.66
CA GLY A 110 0.37 -4.26 -1.38
C GLY A 110 1.48 -5.03 -0.65
N VAL A 111 2.57 -5.34 -1.33
CA VAL A 111 3.78 -5.91 -0.72
C VAL A 111 4.36 -4.97 0.35
N ALA A 112 4.37 -3.66 0.12
CA ALA A 112 4.87 -2.71 1.09
C ALA A 112 4.00 -2.63 2.36
N PRO A 113 2.68 -2.41 2.29
CA PRO A 113 1.84 -2.37 3.48
C PRO A 113 1.72 -3.70 4.24
N VAL A 114 1.90 -4.87 3.61
CA VAL A 114 1.85 -6.15 4.32
C VAL A 114 3.12 -6.42 5.15
N PHE A 115 4.24 -5.80 4.80
CA PHE A 115 5.53 -6.06 5.45
C PHE A 115 5.56 -5.76 6.96
N PRO A 116 5.11 -4.61 7.49
CA PRO A 116 5.15 -4.36 8.93
C PRO A 116 4.27 -5.32 9.73
N GLN A 117 3.17 -5.80 9.15
CA GLN A 117 2.29 -6.79 9.77
C GLN A 117 2.96 -8.16 9.78
N LEU A 118 3.56 -8.57 8.66
CA LEU A 118 4.33 -9.80 8.54
C LEU A 118 5.47 -9.86 9.59
N ARG A 119 6.22 -8.77 9.70
CA ARG A 119 7.29 -8.64 10.72
C ARG A 119 6.73 -8.79 12.12
N ALA A 120 5.61 -8.14 12.43
CA ALA A 120 5.00 -8.21 13.75
C ALA A 120 4.48 -9.63 14.09
N PHE A 121 3.91 -10.37 13.13
CA PHE A 121 3.58 -11.78 13.34
C PHE A 121 4.83 -12.62 13.61
N LYS A 122 5.92 -12.40 12.87
CA LYS A 122 7.19 -13.10 13.13
C LYS A 122 7.75 -12.78 14.51
N GLU A 123 7.75 -11.52 14.90
CA GLU A 123 8.21 -11.07 16.22
C GLU A 123 7.33 -11.60 17.37
N SER A 124 6.04 -11.88 17.12
CA SER A 124 5.14 -12.54 18.09
C SER A 124 5.37 -14.05 18.23
N GLY A 125 6.25 -14.65 17.43
CA GLY A 125 6.61 -16.06 17.46
C GLY A 125 5.82 -16.96 16.49
N ALA A 126 5.00 -16.39 15.60
CA ALA A 126 4.29 -17.14 14.59
C ALA A 126 5.25 -17.72 13.53
N TYR A 127 4.87 -18.86 12.96
CA TYR A 127 5.44 -19.32 11.70
C TYR A 127 4.82 -18.53 10.55
N VAL A 128 5.65 -17.82 9.81
CA VAL A 128 5.18 -16.84 8.81
C VAL A 128 5.53 -17.29 7.39
N ILE A 129 4.50 -17.43 6.57
CA ILE A 129 4.61 -17.69 5.14
C ILE A 129 4.33 -16.38 4.40
N GLY A 130 5.32 -15.83 3.70
CA GLY A 130 5.18 -14.67 2.83
C GLY A 130 4.82 -15.10 1.42
N VAL A 131 3.74 -14.57 0.86
CA VAL A 131 3.35 -14.79 -0.53
C VAL A 131 3.23 -13.45 -1.22
N VAL A 132 4.07 -13.18 -2.23
CA VAL A 132 4.04 -11.92 -2.96
C VAL A 132 3.78 -12.14 -4.45
N GLY A 133 3.03 -11.23 -5.06
CA GLY A 133 2.68 -11.30 -6.48
C GLY A 133 2.95 -10.01 -7.23
N PHE A 134 3.57 -10.13 -8.41
CA PHE A 134 3.88 -9.02 -9.30
C PHE A 134 3.54 -9.39 -10.74
N ARG A 135 3.44 -8.41 -11.64
CA ARG A 135 3.24 -8.68 -13.07
C ARG A 135 4.45 -9.37 -13.70
N ASN A 136 5.66 -8.96 -13.32
CA ASN A 136 6.93 -9.48 -13.80
C ASN A 136 8.05 -9.24 -12.77
N LYS A 137 9.22 -9.80 -13.03
CA LYS A 137 10.39 -9.70 -12.15
C LYS A 137 10.91 -8.28 -11.95
N ASP A 138 10.75 -7.40 -12.94
CA ASP A 138 11.30 -6.04 -12.90
C ASP A 138 10.54 -5.12 -11.92
N LEU A 139 9.39 -5.57 -11.45
CA LEU A 139 8.58 -4.89 -10.43
C LEU A 139 8.82 -5.42 -9.01
N LEU A 140 9.64 -6.45 -8.83
CA LEU A 140 9.95 -7.00 -7.51
C LEU A 140 10.75 -5.99 -6.68
N PHE A 141 10.36 -5.84 -5.43
CA PHE A 141 11.11 -5.06 -4.44
C PHE A 141 10.99 -5.72 -3.07
N TRP A 142 11.93 -5.43 -2.17
CA TRP A 142 11.98 -5.89 -0.79
C TRP A 142 12.08 -7.42 -0.60
N GLN A 143 12.51 -8.16 -1.60
CA GLN A 143 12.69 -9.61 -1.48
C GLN A 143 13.54 -9.95 -0.24
N ASP A 144 14.70 -9.32 -0.08
CA ASP A 144 15.62 -9.55 1.06
C ASP A 144 14.97 -9.28 2.42
N LYS A 145 14.07 -8.25 2.47
CA LYS A 145 13.30 -7.94 3.68
C LYS A 145 12.34 -9.07 4.04
N PHE A 146 11.63 -9.61 3.05
CA PHE A 146 10.71 -10.72 3.26
C PHE A 146 11.45 -11.99 3.65
N GLU A 147 12.50 -12.35 2.96
CA GLU A 147 13.32 -13.54 3.25
C GLU A 147 13.86 -13.53 4.68
N LYS A 148 14.17 -12.34 5.22
CA LYS A 148 14.65 -12.20 6.61
C LYS A 148 13.58 -12.52 7.66
N TYR A 149 12.30 -12.25 7.38
CA TYR A 149 11.21 -12.37 8.36
C TYR A 149 10.22 -13.49 8.07
N CYS A 150 10.33 -14.18 6.93
CA CYS A 150 9.52 -15.34 6.61
C CYS A 150 10.23 -16.63 6.99
N ASP A 151 9.47 -17.63 7.41
CA ASP A 151 9.93 -19.02 7.47
C ASP A 151 9.85 -19.67 6.10
N GLU A 152 8.86 -19.28 5.30
CA GLU A 152 8.73 -19.63 3.89
C GLU A 152 8.38 -18.39 3.08
N PHE A 153 9.00 -18.26 1.89
CA PHE A 153 8.75 -17.14 1.01
C PHE A 153 8.43 -17.61 -0.41
N ILE A 154 7.26 -17.20 -0.92
CA ILE A 154 6.74 -17.59 -2.21
C ILE A 154 6.56 -16.34 -3.06
N VAL A 155 7.19 -16.31 -4.22
CA VAL A 155 7.02 -15.23 -5.21
C VAL A 155 6.24 -15.75 -6.40
N CYS A 156 5.26 -14.98 -6.85
CA CYS A 156 4.48 -15.21 -8.06
C CYS A 156 4.71 -14.09 -9.06
N THR A 157 4.81 -14.41 -10.34
CA THR A 157 4.77 -13.41 -11.42
C THR A 157 3.76 -13.83 -12.47
N ASP A 158 2.94 -12.88 -12.93
CA ASP A 158 1.87 -13.16 -13.89
C ASP A 158 2.44 -13.76 -15.19
N ASP A 159 3.59 -13.24 -15.65
CA ASP A 159 4.27 -13.68 -16.88
C ASP A 159 5.19 -14.91 -16.68
N GLY A 160 5.47 -15.30 -15.44
CA GLY A 160 6.37 -16.41 -15.11
C GLY A 160 7.85 -16.06 -15.21
N SER A 161 8.22 -14.78 -15.23
CA SER A 161 9.61 -14.33 -15.32
C SER A 161 10.42 -14.61 -14.05
N TYR A 162 9.74 -14.85 -12.91
CA TYR A 162 10.36 -15.24 -11.64
C TYR A 162 9.36 -15.98 -10.73
N GLY A 163 9.83 -16.99 -9.99
CA GLY A 163 9.01 -17.73 -9.05
C GLY A 163 7.92 -18.59 -9.71
N ILE A 164 6.72 -18.60 -9.11
CA ILE A 164 5.57 -19.32 -9.63
C ILE A 164 4.91 -18.47 -10.72
N LYS A 165 4.70 -19.05 -11.90
CA LYS A 165 3.90 -18.41 -12.96
C LYS A 165 2.43 -18.37 -12.57
N GLY A 166 1.84 -17.17 -12.51
CA GLY A 166 0.42 -16.97 -12.23
C GLY A 166 0.18 -15.87 -11.20
N LEU A 167 -1.09 -15.71 -10.85
CA LEU A 167 -1.51 -14.74 -9.85
C LEU A 167 -1.07 -15.16 -8.44
N VAL A 168 -1.03 -14.21 -7.52
CA VAL A 168 -0.66 -14.45 -6.12
C VAL A 168 -1.52 -15.53 -5.43
N THR A 169 -2.75 -15.75 -5.91
CA THR A 169 -3.63 -16.83 -5.44
C THR A 169 -3.08 -18.23 -5.72
N ALA A 170 -2.24 -18.40 -6.75
CA ALA A 170 -1.57 -19.68 -7.00
C ALA A 170 -0.53 -19.97 -5.89
N GLY A 171 0.21 -18.96 -5.46
CA GLY A 171 1.12 -19.08 -4.31
C GLY A 171 0.38 -19.33 -3.00
N LEU A 172 -0.76 -18.65 -2.79
CA LEU A 172 -1.61 -18.89 -1.63
C LEU A 172 -2.18 -20.31 -1.61
N ALA A 173 -2.67 -20.82 -2.74
CA ALA A 173 -3.17 -22.20 -2.85
C ALA A 173 -2.07 -23.22 -2.52
N LYS A 174 -0.86 -23.00 -3.05
CA LYS A 174 0.30 -23.85 -2.72
C LYS A 174 0.64 -23.85 -1.23
N ALA A 175 0.59 -22.68 -0.58
CA ALA A 175 0.79 -22.59 0.87
C ALA A 175 -0.29 -23.35 1.65
N ILE A 176 -1.56 -23.26 1.24
CA ILE A 176 -2.69 -23.99 1.86
C ILE A 176 -2.55 -25.52 1.65
N GLU A 177 -2.14 -25.94 0.47
CA GLU A 177 -1.90 -27.38 0.19
C GLU A 177 -0.76 -27.96 1.02
N ALA A 178 0.31 -27.16 1.26
CA ALA A 178 1.45 -27.59 2.06
C ALA A 178 1.18 -27.58 3.58
N HIS A 179 0.25 -26.74 4.04
CA HIS A 179 0.00 -26.52 5.47
C HIS A 179 -1.47 -26.56 5.81
N SER A 180 -1.90 -27.60 6.52
CA SER A 180 -3.30 -27.76 6.98
C SER A 180 -3.64 -26.98 8.26
N ASP A 181 -2.64 -26.38 8.92
CA ASP A 181 -2.70 -25.74 10.23
C ASP A 181 -2.53 -24.23 10.18
N ILE A 182 -2.93 -23.59 9.07
CA ILE A 182 -2.90 -22.13 8.93
C ILE A 182 -4.03 -21.52 9.78
N ASP A 183 -3.67 -20.68 10.74
CA ASP A 183 -4.62 -20.00 11.62
C ASP A 183 -5.26 -18.79 10.91
N GLN A 184 -4.48 -18.03 10.12
CA GLN A 184 -4.94 -16.81 9.49
C GLN A 184 -4.21 -16.54 8.18
N VAL A 185 -4.95 -15.99 7.23
CA VAL A 185 -4.40 -15.33 6.02
C VAL A 185 -4.64 -13.83 6.14
N LEU A 186 -3.60 -13.04 5.90
CA LEU A 186 -3.70 -11.59 5.75
C LEU A 186 -3.38 -11.24 4.30
N ALA A 187 -4.30 -10.59 3.58
CA ALA A 187 -4.10 -10.24 2.17
C ALA A 187 -4.25 -8.73 1.93
N ILE A 188 -3.24 -8.13 1.30
CA ILE A 188 -3.20 -6.69 0.98
C ILE A 188 -2.81 -6.50 -0.49
N GLY A 189 -3.64 -5.74 -1.21
CA GLY A 189 -3.43 -5.48 -2.63
C GLY A 189 -4.66 -4.87 -3.31
N PRO A 190 -4.76 -5.01 -4.63
CA PRO A 190 -5.96 -4.59 -5.34
C PRO A 190 -7.22 -5.30 -4.83
N PRO A 191 -8.39 -4.64 -4.75
CA PRO A 191 -9.61 -5.23 -4.19
C PRO A 191 -10.02 -6.54 -4.86
N ILE A 192 -9.81 -6.66 -6.17
CA ILE A 192 -10.08 -7.91 -6.91
C ILE A 192 -9.17 -9.06 -6.46
N MET A 193 -7.90 -8.77 -6.12
CA MET A 193 -6.98 -9.76 -5.56
C MET A 193 -7.42 -10.18 -4.16
N MET A 194 -7.77 -9.22 -3.30
CA MET A 194 -8.25 -9.51 -1.94
C MET A 194 -9.52 -10.35 -1.96
N LYS A 195 -10.46 -10.07 -2.87
CA LYS A 195 -11.65 -10.89 -3.12
C LYS A 195 -11.25 -12.33 -3.52
N ALA A 196 -10.33 -12.47 -4.47
CA ALA A 196 -9.87 -13.79 -4.92
C ALA A 196 -9.16 -14.58 -3.79
N CYS A 197 -8.36 -13.92 -2.94
CA CYS A 197 -7.76 -14.56 -1.77
C CYS A 197 -8.84 -15.04 -0.78
N ALA A 198 -9.88 -14.24 -0.52
CA ALA A 198 -11.00 -14.63 0.32
C ALA A 198 -11.76 -15.85 -0.23
N GLU A 199 -11.97 -15.91 -1.55
CA GLU A 199 -12.60 -17.04 -2.22
C GLU A 199 -11.72 -18.30 -2.17
N THR A 200 -10.40 -18.15 -2.28
CA THR A 200 -9.43 -19.26 -2.16
C THR A 200 -9.44 -19.87 -0.76
N THR A 201 -9.53 -19.06 0.29
CA THR A 201 -9.47 -19.53 1.69
C THR A 201 -10.81 -20.03 2.23
N ARG A 202 -11.92 -19.58 1.66
CA ARG A 202 -13.28 -19.90 2.13
C ARG A 202 -13.58 -21.40 2.22
N PRO A 203 -13.26 -22.25 1.20
CA PRO A 203 -13.51 -23.69 1.27
C PRO A 203 -12.75 -24.39 2.40
N HIS A 204 -11.64 -23.80 2.85
CA HIS A 204 -10.76 -24.33 3.90
C HIS A 204 -11.15 -23.82 5.30
N GLY A 205 -12.13 -22.91 5.40
CA GLY A 205 -12.53 -22.28 6.66
C GLY A 205 -11.45 -21.44 7.33
N ILE A 206 -10.41 -20.99 6.59
CA ILE A 206 -9.30 -20.25 7.14
C ILE A 206 -9.73 -18.79 7.35
N LYS A 207 -9.56 -18.27 8.58
CA LYS A 207 -9.79 -16.85 8.88
C LYS A 207 -8.95 -15.99 7.92
N THR A 208 -9.59 -15.09 7.20
CA THR A 208 -8.92 -14.23 6.21
C THR A 208 -9.20 -12.76 6.51
N VAL A 209 -8.14 -12.01 6.72
CA VAL A 209 -8.18 -10.56 6.94
C VAL A 209 -7.68 -9.85 5.70
N VAL A 210 -8.34 -8.77 5.32
CA VAL A 210 -7.92 -7.89 4.21
C VAL A 210 -7.83 -6.46 4.70
N SER A 211 -6.79 -5.75 4.24
CA SER A 211 -6.63 -4.33 4.51
C SER A 211 -7.22 -3.53 3.35
N LEU A 212 -8.43 -2.99 3.56
CA LEU A 212 -9.19 -2.33 2.51
C LEU A 212 -8.66 -0.92 2.22
N ASN A 213 -8.73 -0.54 0.96
CA ASN A 213 -8.27 0.74 0.42
C ASN A 213 -9.41 1.57 -0.21
N PRO A 214 -10.51 1.84 0.51
CA PRO A 214 -11.57 2.71 -0.01
C PRO A 214 -11.05 4.14 -0.19
N ILE A 215 -11.78 4.94 -0.98
CA ILE A 215 -11.46 6.37 -1.13
C ILE A 215 -11.56 7.05 0.24
N MET A 216 -10.47 7.68 0.68
CA MET A 216 -10.38 8.40 1.95
C MET A 216 -10.00 9.86 1.70
N VAL A 217 -10.63 10.77 2.44
CA VAL A 217 -10.37 12.22 2.34
C VAL A 217 -9.84 12.78 3.65
N ASP A 218 -10.59 12.65 4.76
CA ASP A 218 -10.18 13.17 6.06
C ASP A 218 -9.44 12.16 6.94
N GLY A 219 -9.76 10.87 6.84
CA GLY A 219 -9.17 9.82 7.64
C GLY A 219 -9.70 9.72 9.09
N THR A 220 -10.70 10.53 9.48
CA THR A 220 -11.21 10.66 10.86
C THR A 220 -12.64 10.15 11.06
N GLY A 221 -13.27 9.59 10.01
CA GLY A 221 -14.64 9.09 10.05
C GLY A 221 -15.73 10.14 9.82
N MET A 222 -15.37 11.41 9.62
CA MET A 222 -16.36 12.50 9.51
C MET A 222 -16.95 12.61 8.11
N CYS A 223 -16.14 12.51 7.04
CA CYS A 223 -16.63 12.76 5.66
C CYS A 223 -17.43 11.60 5.07
N GLY A 224 -17.33 10.39 5.63
CA GLY A 224 -18.01 9.20 5.14
C GLY A 224 -17.57 8.72 3.75
N GLY A 225 -16.46 9.22 3.21
CA GLY A 225 -15.92 8.84 1.90
C GLY A 225 -15.50 7.37 1.84
N CYS A 226 -14.95 6.86 2.92
CA CYS A 226 -14.38 5.52 3.05
C CYS A 226 -15.38 4.43 3.49
N ARG A 227 -16.67 4.63 3.26
CA ARG A 227 -17.70 3.62 3.61
C ARG A 227 -17.48 2.32 2.85
N VAL A 228 -17.58 1.23 3.59
CA VAL A 228 -17.56 -0.16 3.10
C VAL A 228 -18.67 -0.94 3.78
N THR A 229 -19.23 -1.94 3.13
CA THR A 229 -20.20 -2.83 3.75
C THR A 229 -19.52 -4.12 4.19
N VAL A 230 -19.61 -4.42 5.48
CA VAL A 230 -19.06 -5.65 6.10
C VAL A 230 -20.17 -6.32 6.88
N GLU A 231 -20.49 -7.58 6.57
CA GLU A 231 -21.59 -8.34 7.19
C GLU A 231 -22.94 -7.59 7.13
N GLY A 232 -23.21 -6.96 5.97
CA GLY A 232 -24.44 -6.16 5.77
C GLY A 232 -24.50 -4.84 6.54
N LYS A 233 -23.44 -4.47 7.27
CA LYS A 233 -23.35 -3.24 8.06
C LYS A 233 -22.39 -2.26 7.44
N MET A 234 -22.75 -0.98 7.42
CA MET A 234 -21.86 0.10 6.99
C MET A 234 -20.74 0.30 8.02
N LYS A 235 -19.50 0.32 7.53
CA LYS A 235 -18.28 0.61 8.28
C LYS A 235 -17.49 1.72 7.60
N PHE A 236 -16.61 2.37 8.35
CA PHE A 236 -15.69 3.37 7.82
C PHE A 236 -14.27 2.81 7.80
N GLY A 237 -13.69 2.61 6.62
CA GLY A 237 -12.35 2.06 6.48
C GLY A 237 -11.27 2.81 7.26
N CYS A 238 -11.45 4.12 7.49
CA CYS A 238 -10.46 4.94 8.19
C CYS A 238 -10.52 4.86 9.72
N VAL A 239 -11.61 4.42 10.32
CA VAL A 239 -11.78 4.36 11.80
C VAL A 239 -12.22 3.00 12.32
N ASP A 240 -12.98 2.21 11.53
CA ASP A 240 -13.35 0.83 11.88
C ASP A 240 -12.36 -0.20 11.31
N GLY A 241 -11.49 0.22 10.39
CA GLY A 241 -10.50 -0.58 9.69
C GLY A 241 -9.11 0.05 9.74
N PRO A 242 -8.25 -0.21 8.78
CA PRO A 242 -8.54 -0.72 7.43
C PRO A 242 -8.74 -2.23 7.32
N ASP A 243 -8.40 -2.99 8.35
CA ASP A 243 -8.45 -4.45 8.36
C ASP A 243 -9.86 -4.96 8.68
N PHE A 244 -10.36 -5.88 7.84
CA PHE A 244 -11.67 -6.48 7.95
C PHE A 244 -11.66 -7.97 7.63
N ASP A 245 -12.63 -8.72 8.16
CA ASP A 245 -12.89 -10.10 7.77
C ASP A 245 -13.28 -10.16 6.29
N ALA A 246 -12.39 -10.71 5.47
CA ALA A 246 -12.54 -10.78 4.02
C ALA A 246 -13.80 -11.54 3.58
N HIS A 247 -14.22 -12.53 4.36
CA HIS A 247 -15.40 -13.34 4.06
C HIS A 247 -16.72 -12.59 4.25
N LYS A 248 -16.68 -11.41 4.90
CA LYS A 248 -17.84 -10.57 5.23
C LYS A 248 -17.90 -9.28 4.43
N VAL A 249 -16.84 -8.95 3.68
CA VAL A 249 -16.75 -7.72 2.87
C VAL A 249 -17.60 -7.83 1.60
N ASP A 250 -18.40 -6.79 1.31
CA ASP A 250 -19.02 -6.60 -0.01
C ASP A 250 -17.99 -5.97 -0.97
N PHE A 251 -17.20 -6.83 -1.61
CA PHE A 251 -16.21 -6.39 -2.59
C PHE A 251 -16.82 -5.77 -3.85
N ASP A 252 -18.03 -6.17 -4.23
CA ASP A 252 -18.67 -5.63 -5.43
C ASP A 252 -19.13 -4.18 -5.20
N GLU A 253 -19.63 -3.87 -4.00
CA GLU A 253 -19.87 -2.49 -3.60
C GLU A 253 -18.58 -1.69 -3.56
N LEU A 254 -17.52 -2.22 -2.93
CA LEU A 254 -16.22 -1.55 -2.85
C LEU A 254 -15.69 -1.20 -4.24
N LEU A 255 -15.70 -2.12 -5.19
CA LEU A 255 -15.26 -1.89 -6.57
C LEU A 255 -16.08 -0.81 -7.27
N ARG A 256 -17.42 -0.85 -7.15
CA ARG A 256 -18.31 0.21 -7.69
C ARG A 256 -17.99 1.58 -7.08
N ARG A 257 -17.70 1.65 -5.79
CA ARG A 257 -17.36 2.91 -5.11
C ARG A 257 -16.02 3.45 -5.56
N LEU A 258 -15.01 2.62 -5.73
CA LEU A 258 -13.68 3.01 -6.20
C LEU A 258 -13.72 3.57 -7.63
N SER A 259 -14.57 3.01 -8.51
CA SER A 259 -14.69 3.49 -9.89
C SER A 259 -15.46 4.82 -10.04
N ARG A 260 -16.10 5.31 -8.97
CA ARG A 260 -17.02 6.47 -9.02
C ARG A 260 -16.39 7.75 -9.55
N PHE A 261 -15.12 7.98 -9.25
CA PHE A 261 -14.41 9.20 -9.66
C PHE A 261 -13.41 8.96 -10.81
N ALA A 262 -13.29 7.75 -11.32
CA ALA A 262 -12.34 7.40 -12.37
C ALA A 262 -12.36 8.32 -13.61
N PRO A 263 -13.52 8.79 -14.13
CA PRO A 263 -13.54 9.75 -15.23
C PRO A 263 -12.94 11.11 -14.86
N LYS A 264 -13.20 11.61 -13.64
CA LYS A 264 -12.66 12.89 -13.16
C LYS A 264 -11.16 12.80 -12.86
N GLU A 265 -10.72 11.69 -12.30
CA GLU A 265 -9.30 11.40 -12.04
C GLU A 265 -8.51 11.36 -13.36
N LYS A 266 -9.06 10.71 -14.39
CA LYS A 266 -8.48 10.69 -15.73
C LYS A 266 -8.37 12.10 -16.32
N GLN A 267 -9.44 12.90 -16.26
CA GLN A 267 -9.42 14.29 -16.73
C GLN A 267 -8.39 15.15 -16.00
N ALA A 268 -8.31 15.02 -14.68
CA ALA A 268 -7.35 15.75 -13.86
C ALA A 268 -5.90 15.36 -14.22
N LEU A 269 -5.64 14.08 -14.45
CA LEU A 269 -4.34 13.59 -14.87
C LEU A 269 -3.95 14.09 -16.26
N GLU A 270 -4.84 14.00 -17.24
CA GLU A 270 -4.61 14.50 -18.61
C GLU A 270 -4.33 16.00 -18.63
N LYS A 271 -5.09 16.80 -17.87
CA LYS A 271 -4.85 18.23 -17.72
C LYS A 271 -3.49 18.52 -17.15
N TRP A 272 -3.14 17.88 -16.03
CA TRP A 272 -1.84 18.06 -15.37
C TRP A 272 -0.66 17.66 -16.29
N GLN A 273 -0.78 16.54 -17.01
CA GLN A 273 0.26 16.12 -17.97
C GLN A 273 0.45 17.10 -19.11
N LYS A 274 -0.62 17.77 -19.57
CA LYS A 274 -0.55 18.82 -20.57
C LYS A 274 0.17 20.05 -20.02
N GLU A 275 -0.19 20.50 -18.83
CA GLU A 275 0.45 21.63 -18.13
C GLU A 275 1.94 21.37 -17.91
N CYS A 276 2.33 20.17 -17.44
CA CYS A 276 3.72 19.79 -17.28
C CYS A 276 4.52 19.82 -18.59
N ARG A 277 3.94 19.39 -19.71
CA ARG A 277 4.62 19.45 -21.02
C ARG A 277 4.84 20.87 -21.47
N ILE A 278 3.87 21.75 -21.28
CA ILE A 278 3.97 23.17 -21.61
C ILE A 278 5.08 23.81 -20.78
N GLN A 279 5.11 23.55 -19.45
CA GLN A 279 6.16 24.09 -18.58
C GLN A 279 7.56 23.62 -19.00
N GLN A 280 7.74 22.33 -19.26
CA GLN A 280 9.02 21.80 -19.74
C GLN A 280 9.48 22.42 -21.07
N GLN A 281 8.54 22.72 -21.98
CA GLN A 281 8.86 23.41 -23.23
C GLN A 281 9.30 24.86 -22.96
N ALA A 282 8.61 25.57 -22.08
CA ALA A 282 8.97 26.93 -21.70
C ALA A 282 10.37 27.00 -21.05
N ASP A 283 10.65 26.07 -20.11
CA ASP A 283 11.93 25.99 -19.43
C ASP A 283 13.09 25.76 -20.43
N ARG A 284 12.92 24.85 -21.39
CA ARG A 284 13.91 24.59 -22.45
C ARG A 284 14.16 25.83 -23.33
N LEU A 285 13.13 26.59 -23.65
CA LEU A 285 13.27 27.83 -24.45
C LEU A 285 14.05 28.90 -23.68
N ILE A 286 13.80 29.04 -22.38
CA ILE A 286 14.52 29.95 -21.50
C ILE A 286 16.01 29.55 -21.41
N GLU A 287 16.32 28.28 -21.20
CA GLU A 287 17.69 27.75 -21.17
C GLU A 287 18.45 28.01 -22.48
N GLN A 288 17.78 27.78 -23.64
CA GLN A 288 18.36 28.04 -24.96
C GLN A 288 18.62 29.53 -25.22
N GLN A 289 17.80 30.41 -24.66
CA GLN A 289 18.04 31.87 -24.76
C GLN A 289 19.19 32.33 -23.86
N SER A 290 19.27 31.76 -22.63
CA SER A 290 20.34 32.09 -21.68
C SER A 290 21.71 31.57 -22.10
N SER A 291 21.80 30.54 -22.94
CA SER A 291 23.05 29.99 -23.46
C SER A 291 23.56 30.69 -24.72
N LYS A 292 22.79 31.63 -25.28
CA LYS A 292 23.17 32.43 -26.48
C LYS A 292 23.54 33.87 -26.18
N GLY A 293 23.47 34.32 -24.94
CA GLY A 293 23.93 35.63 -24.46
C GLY A 293 25.20 35.50 -23.63
#